data_c3e7bbe449c5baba9549158707e943dc
#
_entry.id   c3e7bbe449c5baba9549158707e943dc
#
_cell.length_a   1.000
_cell.length_b   1.000
_cell.length_c   1.000
_cell.angle_alpha   90.00
_cell.angle_beta   90.00
_cell.angle_gamma   90.00
#
_symmetry.space_group_name_H-M   'P 1'
#
loop_
_entity.id
_entity.type
_entity.pdbx_description
1 polymer ?
#
loop_
_entity_poly.entity_id
_entity_poly.type
_entity_poly.pdbx_seq_one_letter_code
_entity_poly.pdbx_strand_id
1 'polypeptide(L)'
;MFLRFFHNPLLLAKLAWYEYLIKGNKKQSTAEYKIKRIIQDVTGEKIDDIVVYNCGLSTPKLAKNGFQATAIYLEKYNELLVIFRGTELDDMSDWFYNYTGIVSGENTSQIDSAFAFLKFLKKKIPNFDTCYKVAAGHSLGGHLAITVELLRKTFQRVYTYNTALPQLKQLRKYDKRYNKKLEAYFLEKDLEKTNKLQEFTENYYAKDAHHIYNYLRKNDFVQSLNMTVGTFNVGKTIEFPPVLKTFVPPEDFLTEEDTYELDRIFGDFYNRLLEKGFTPDLVKEKEKEIADEFVTFLISEIKDPIQNQVTSLRRWTNKEEGNENIKKAYRTFKAVYNYMLYLAHSGIILEDVINNEDGKRAQSMF
;
A
#
# COMPACT_ATOMS: atom_id res chain seq x y z
N MET A 1 22.46 -15.22 23.45
CA MET A 1 21.28 -14.64 22.77
C MET A 1 21.80 -14.17 21.43
N PHE A 2 21.46 -14.86 20.35
CA PHE A 2 21.93 -14.46 19.02
C PHE A 2 21.23 -13.16 18.63
N LEU A 3 22.01 -12.12 18.34
CA LEU A 3 21.49 -10.85 17.82
C LEU A 3 20.79 -11.17 16.47
N ARG A 4 19.51 -10.86 16.37
CA ARG A 4 18.75 -11.02 15.13
C ARG A 4 18.90 -9.74 14.30
N PHE A 5 19.44 -9.86 13.11
CA PHE A 5 19.69 -8.71 12.22
C PHE A 5 18.39 -7.99 11.85
N PHE A 6 17.37 -8.74 11.49
CA PHE A 6 16.11 -8.17 11.04
C PHE A 6 15.17 -7.75 12.17
N HIS A 7 15.73 -7.39 13.34
CA HIS A 7 15.03 -6.70 14.42
C HIS A 7 15.37 -5.21 14.54
N ASN A 8 16.28 -4.71 13.70
CA ASN A 8 16.68 -3.31 13.70
C ASN A 8 15.76 -2.48 12.78
N PRO A 9 14.85 -1.62 13.32
CA PRO A 9 13.90 -0.88 12.50
C PRO A 9 14.56 0.08 11.51
N LEU A 10 15.71 0.67 11.86
CA LEU A 10 16.44 1.55 10.96
C LEU A 10 17.02 0.78 9.77
N LEU A 11 17.57 -0.42 10.01
CA LEU A 11 18.03 -1.29 8.94
C LEU A 11 16.89 -1.62 7.98
N LEU A 12 15.74 -2.00 8.54
CA LEU A 12 14.58 -2.37 7.74
C LEU A 12 14.01 -1.17 6.95
N ALA A 13 14.00 0.03 7.55
CA ALA A 13 13.62 1.26 6.84
C ALA A 13 14.54 1.54 5.65
N LYS A 14 15.87 1.47 5.86
CA LYS A 14 16.85 1.66 4.77
C LYS A 14 16.73 0.61 3.67
N LEU A 15 16.48 -0.63 4.04
CA LEU A 15 16.27 -1.70 3.06
C LEU A 15 14.95 -1.55 2.32
N ALA A 16 13.87 -1.12 2.99
CA ALA A 16 12.60 -0.81 2.35
C ALA A 16 12.71 0.36 1.36
N TRP A 17 13.53 1.37 1.70
CA TRP A 17 13.88 2.45 0.76
C TRP A 17 14.72 1.96 -0.42
N TYR A 18 15.70 1.12 -0.15
CA TYR A 18 16.56 0.58 -1.20
C TYR A 18 15.75 -0.24 -2.23
N GLU A 19 14.62 -0.83 -1.86
CA GLU A 19 13.74 -1.56 -2.78
C GLU A 19 13.29 -0.70 -3.97
N TYR A 20 13.05 0.60 -3.77
CA TYR A 20 12.75 1.53 -4.86
C TYR A 20 13.92 1.74 -5.83
N LEU A 21 15.15 1.56 -5.37
CA LEU A 21 16.37 1.76 -6.16
C LEU A 21 16.82 0.50 -6.93
N ILE A 22 16.24 -0.66 -6.61
CA ILE A 22 16.61 -1.94 -7.29
C ILE A 22 16.11 -1.97 -8.73
N LYS A 23 15.05 -1.25 -9.08
CA LYS A 23 14.42 -1.22 -10.41
C LYS A 23 15.43 -1.02 -11.56
N GLY A 24 16.46 -0.21 -11.36
CA GLY A 24 17.53 0.03 -12.35
C GLY A 24 18.64 -1.02 -12.39
N ASN A 25 18.71 -1.93 -11.42
CA ASN A 25 19.77 -2.89 -11.31
C ASN A 25 19.42 -4.21 -12.06
N LYS A 26 19.88 -4.33 -13.30
CA LYS A 26 19.68 -5.53 -14.11
C LYS A 26 20.48 -6.76 -13.63
N LYS A 27 21.31 -6.64 -12.60
CA LYS A 27 22.18 -7.73 -12.10
C LYS A 27 21.94 -7.96 -10.60
N GLN A 28 21.64 -9.18 -10.24
CA GLN A 28 21.46 -9.63 -8.86
C GLN A 28 22.69 -9.34 -7.98
N SER A 29 23.90 -9.52 -8.51
CA SER A 29 25.15 -9.25 -7.79
C SER A 29 25.30 -7.79 -7.33
N THR A 30 24.74 -6.83 -8.07
CA THR A 30 24.74 -5.41 -7.68
C THR A 30 23.80 -5.16 -6.50
N ALA A 31 22.62 -5.80 -6.50
CA ALA A 31 21.67 -5.71 -5.39
C ALA A 31 22.28 -6.32 -4.12
N GLU A 32 22.86 -7.49 -4.22
CA GLU A 32 23.55 -8.18 -3.11
C GLU A 32 24.66 -7.31 -2.49
N TYR A 33 25.52 -6.72 -3.33
CA TYR A 33 26.59 -5.85 -2.86
C TYR A 33 26.06 -4.63 -2.09
N LYS A 34 25.05 -3.95 -2.61
CA LYS A 34 24.48 -2.78 -1.97
C LYS A 34 23.74 -3.13 -0.67
N ILE A 35 23.02 -4.24 -0.65
CA ILE A 35 22.34 -4.73 0.56
C ILE A 35 23.40 -5.06 1.64
N LYS A 36 24.48 -5.74 1.30
CA LYS A 36 25.60 -6.00 2.23
C LYS A 36 26.17 -4.70 2.81
N ARG A 37 26.35 -3.68 1.98
CA ARG A 37 26.80 -2.37 2.45
C ARG A 37 25.81 -1.72 3.41
N ILE A 38 24.53 -1.69 3.08
CA ILE A 38 23.50 -1.12 3.97
C ILE A 38 23.51 -1.83 5.33
N ILE A 39 23.60 -3.15 5.33
CA ILE A 39 23.67 -3.93 6.58
C ILE A 39 24.92 -3.54 7.37
N GLN A 40 26.08 -3.51 6.73
CA GLN A 40 27.33 -3.13 7.38
C GLN A 40 27.31 -1.70 7.92
N ASP A 41 26.80 -0.74 7.14
CA ASP A 41 26.73 0.67 7.52
C ASP A 41 25.81 0.92 8.74
N VAL A 42 24.76 0.11 8.89
CA VAL A 42 23.80 0.25 10.00
C VAL A 42 24.20 -0.57 11.23
N THR A 43 24.71 -1.78 11.03
CA THR A 43 24.96 -2.71 12.15
C THR A 43 26.41 -2.78 12.56
N GLY A 44 27.33 -2.27 11.74
CA GLY A 44 28.78 -2.43 11.91
C GLY A 44 29.28 -3.83 11.53
N GLU A 45 28.38 -4.77 11.20
CA GLU A 45 28.73 -6.15 10.93
C GLU A 45 28.85 -6.46 9.44
N LYS A 46 29.93 -7.14 9.06
CA LYS A 46 30.11 -7.60 7.69
C LYS A 46 29.45 -8.97 7.51
N ILE A 47 28.55 -9.06 6.53
CA ILE A 47 27.88 -10.29 6.15
C ILE A 47 28.39 -10.73 4.78
N ASP A 48 28.97 -11.93 4.73
CA ASP A 48 29.49 -12.50 3.50
C ASP A 48 28.45 -13.41 2.80
N ASP A 49 27.71 -14.20 3.58
CA ASP A 49 26.73 -15.18 3.08
C ASP A 49 25.31 -14.60 3.08
N ILE A 50 24.92 -14.06 1.94
CA ILE A 50 23.58 -13.50 1.70
C ILE A 50 23.05 -14.06 0.38
N VAL A 51 21.78 -14.49 0.40
CA VAL A 51 21.06 -14.86 -0.81
C VAL A 51 19.91 -13.87 -1.01
N VAL A 52 19.85 -13.29 -2.20
CA VAL A 52 18.82 -12.30 -2.55
C VAL A 52 17.93 -12.84 -3.66
N TYR A 53 16.63 -12.74 -3.49
CA TYR A 53 15.63 -13.03 -4.53
C TYR A 53 14.80 -11.77 -4.77
N ASN A 54 14.98 -11.12 -5.91
CA ASN A 54 14.14 -10.02 -6.34
C ASN A 54 13.04 -10.51 -7.28
N CYS A 55 11.79 -10.08 -7.07
CA CYS A 55 10.64 -10.52 -7.85
C CYS A 55 10.83 -10.26 -9.34
N GLY A 56 11.25 -9.04 -9.72
CA GLY A 56 11.44 -8.68 -11.12
C GLY A 56 12.50 -9.51 -11.86
N LEU A 57 13.51 -9.99 -11.13
CA LEU A 57 14.58 -10.83 -11.70
C LEU A 57 14.26 -12.33 -11.63
N SER A 58 13.73 -12.79 -10.50
CA SER A 58 13.53 -14.21 -10.20
C SER A 58 12.17 -14.74 -10.68
N THR A 59 11.16 -13.90 -10.73
CA THR A 59 9.78 -14.24 -11.07
C THR A 59 9.08 -13.12 -11.86
N PRO A 60 9.61 -12.73 -13.04
CA PRO A 60 9.16 -11.52 -13.75
C PRO A 60 7.68 -11.53 -14.12
N LYS A 61 7.04 -12.71 -14.21
CA LYS A 61 5.60 -12.81 -14.45
C LYS A 61 4.76 -12.24 -13.33
N LEU A 62 5.26 -12.25 -12.07
CA LEU A 62 4.54 -11.69 -10.92
C LEU A 62 4.61 -10.18 -10.88
N ALA A 63 5.56 -9.57 -11.57
CA ALA A 63 5.75 -8.12 -11.62
C ALA A 63 4.88 -7.41 -12.67
N LYS A 64 4.08 -8.13 -13.44
CA LYS A 64 3.28 -7.56 -14.54
C LYS A 64 2.18 -6.59 -14.06
N ASN A 65 1.71 -6.75 -12.84
CA ASN A 65 0.69 -5.90 -12.22
C ASN A 65 1.28 -4.84 -11.27
N GLY A 66 2.57 -4.51 -11.41
CA GLY A 66 3.27 -3.56 -10.55
C GLY A 66 3.88 -4.18 -9.29
N PHE A 67 3.50 -5.41 -8.90
CA PHE A 67 4.04 -6.06 -7.71
C PHE A 67 5.55 -6.20 -7.77
N GLN A 68 6.23 -5.74 -6.72
CA GLN A 68 7.65 -5.93 -6.52
C GLN A 68 7.94 -6.29 -5.06
N ALA A 69 8.89 -7.20 -4.88
CA ALA A 69 9.38 -7.59 -3.58
C ALA A 69 10.79 -8.15 -3.68
N THR A 70 11.57 -7.95 -2.63
CA THR A 70 12.90 -8.54 -2.48
C THR A 70 12.96 -9.38 -1.21
N ALA A 71 13.45 -10.61 -1.31
CA ALA A 71 13.73 -11.46 -0.18
C ALA A 71 15.24 -11.54 0.04
N ILE A 72 15.66 -11.37 1.29
CA ILE A 72 17.05 -11.42 1.75
C ILE A 72 17.15 -12.55 2.77
N TYR A 73 17.88 -13.61 2.41
CA TYR A 73 18.10 -14.76 3.28
C TYR A 73 19.53 -14.78 3.80
N LEU A 74 19.67 -14.76 5.11
CA LEU A 74 20.94 -14.90 5.81
C LEU A 74 21.07 -16.35 6.30
N GLU A 75 21.74 -17.18 5.51
CA GLU A 75 21.79 -18.63 5.76
C GLU A 75 22.41 -18.96 7.11
N LYS A 76 23.55 -18.35 7.44
CA LYS A 76 24.26 -18.54 8.72
C LYS A 76 23.38 -18.22 9.95
N TYR A 77 22.47 -17.26 9.82
CA TYR A 77 21.59 -16.82 10.91
C TYR A 77 20.22 -17.47 10.85
N ASN A 78 19.91 -18.17 9.79
CA ASN A 78 18.60 -18.75 9.48
C ASN A 78 17.48 -17.70 9.58
N GLU A 79 17.75 -16.51 9.02
CA GLU A 79 16.83 -15.37 8.99
C GLU A 79 16.45 -14.99 7.56
N LEU A 80 15.17 -14.74 7.34
CA LEU A 80 14.62 -14.30 6.08
C LEU A 80 13.88 -12.97 6.27
N LEU A 81 14.27 -11.96 5.50
CA LEU A 81 13.52 -10.72 5.37
C LEU A 81 12.84 -10.70 4.00
N VAL A 82 11.55 -10.37 3.98
CA VAL A 82 10.79 -10.09 2.75
C VAL A 82 10.37 -8.64 2.77
N ILE A 83 10.83 -7.87 1.81
CA ILE A 83 10.51 -6.46 1.66
C ILE A 83 9.52 -6.33 0.51
N PHE A 84 8.36 -5.77 0.79
CA PHE A 84 7.38 -5.39 -0.23
C PHE A 84 7.60 -3.93 -0.60
N ARG A 85 7.69 -3.66 -1.91
CA ARG A 85 7.88 -2.31 -2.42
C ARG A 85 6.57 -1.54 -2.36
N GLY A 86 6.68 -0.25 -2.03
CA GLY A 86 5.58 0.70 -2.14
C GLY A 86 5.38 1.22 -3.56
N THR A 87 4.47 2.16 -3.73
CA THR A 87 4.12 2.79 -4.99
C THR A 87 5.31 3.53 -5.59
N GLU A 88 5.57 3.32 -6.88
CA GLU A 88 6.43 4.19 -7.68
C GLU A 88 5.59 5.25 -8.37
N LEU A 89 6.03 6.51 -8.30
CA LEU A 89 5.29 7.64 -8.87
C LEU A 89 5.16 7.59 -10.39
N ASP A 90 6.06 6.90 -11.06
CA ASP A 90 6.11 6.71 -12.50
C ASP A 90 5.55 5.35 -12.96
N ASP A 91 5.01 4.52 -12.06
CA ASP A 91 4.41 3.21 -12.39
C ASP A 91 2.88 3.26 -12.27
N MET A 92 2.20 3.36 -13.41
CA MET A 92 0.74 3.37 -13.49
C MET A 92 0.08 2.13 -12.89
N SER A 93 0.77 0.98 -12.87
CA SER A 93 0.23 -0.25 -12.27
C SER A 93 0.10 -0.11 -10.76
N ASP A 94 1.07 0.56 -10.11
CA ASP A 94 1.02 0.84 -8.69
C ASP A 94 -0.09 1.84 -8.36
N TRP A 95 -0.26 2.87 -9.20
CA TRP A 95 -1.35 3.82 -9.08
C TRP A 95 -2.72 3.15 -9.22
N PHE A 96 -2.85 2.31 -10.24
CA PHE A 96 -4.06 1.56 -10.47
C PHE A 96 -4.41 0.67 -9.28
N TYR A 97 -3.40 0.01 -8.66
CA TYR A 97 -3.63 -0.81 -7.48
C TYR A 97 -3.95 0.05 -6.24
N ASN A 98 -3.32 1.20 -6.06
CA ASN A 98 -3.64 2.08 -4.93
C ASN A 98 -5.13 2.43 -4.90
N TYR A 99 -5.70 2.73 -6.05
CA TYR A 99 -7.11 3.04 -6.12
C TYR A 99 -8.01 1.82 -6.01
N THR A 100 -7.75 0.83 -6.84
CA THR A 100 -8.64 -0.32 -6.95
C THR A 100 -8.44 -1.34 -5.83
N GLY A 101 -7.27 -1.36 -5.20
CA GLY A 101 -6.92 -2.23 -4.10
C GLY A 101 -7.07 -1.56 -2.73
N ILE A 102 -6.43 -0.40 -2.51
CA ILE A 102 -6.43 0.24 -1.19
C ILE A 102 -7.72 1.03 -0.96
N VAL A 103 -8.13 1.87 -1.91
CA VAL A 103 -9.30 2.73 -1.74
C VAL A 103 -10.59 1.92 -1.91
N SER A 104 -10.80 1.26 -3.05
CA SER A 104 -12.03 0.50 -3.30
C SER A 104 -12.05 -0.92 -2.71
N GLY A 105 -10.88 -1.51 -2.47
CA GLY A 105 -10.74 -2.87 -1.96
C GLY A 105 -11.10 -3.98 -2.95
N GLU A 106 -11.35 -3.65 -4.22
CA GLU A 106 -11.80 -4.63 -5.23
C GLU A 106 -10.63 -5.41 -5.86
N ASN A 107 -9.51 -4.74 -6.11
CA ASN A 107 -8.35 -5.35 -6.73
C ASN A 107 -7.48 -6.08 -5.69
N THR A 108 -7.18 -7.34 -5.94
CA THR A 108 -6.33 -8.18 -5.09
C THR A 108 -5.11 -8.71 -5.82
N SER A 109 -4.84 -8.25 -7.02
CA SER A 109 -3.82 -8.84 -7.89
C SER A 109 -2.41 -8.81 -7.29
N GLN A 110 -2.03 -7.73 -6.59
CA GLN A 110 -0.73 -7.68 -5.94
C GLN A 110 -0.64 -8.57 -4.69
N ILE A 111 -1.76 -8.81 -3.99
CA ILE A 111 -1.84 -9.80 -2.91
C ILE A 111 -1.63 -11.21 -3.46
N ASP A 112 -2.25 -11.54 -4.59
CA ASP A 112 -2.07 -12.83 -5.26
C ASP A 112 -0.61 -13.02 -5.70
N SER A 113 0.03 -11.97 -6.23
CA SER A 113 1.45 -11.98 -6.59
C SER A 113 2.35 -12.17 -5.36
N ALA A 114 2.02 -11.53 -4.22
CA ALA A 114 2.74 -11.71 -2.97
C ALA A 114 2.66 -13.15 -2.46
N PHE A 115 1.48 -13.77 -2.51
CA PHE A 115 1.33 -15.19 -2.17
C PHE A 115 2.14 -16.11 -3.10
N ALA A 116 2.12 -15.83 -4.40
CA ALA A 116 2.90 -16.59 -5.37
C ALA A 116 4.41 -16.44 -5.14
N PHE A 117 4.87 -15.24 -4.77
CA PHE A 117 6.26 -14.99 -4.41
C PHE A 117 6.67 -15.75 -3.15
N LEU A 118 5.87 -15.75 -2.09
CA LEU A 118 6.14 -16.57 -0.89
C LEU A 118 6.21 -18.07 -1.22
N LYS A 119 5.31 -18.55 -2.09
CA LYS A 119 5.35 -19.94 -2.58
C LYS A 119 6.63 -20.26 -3.37
N PHE A 120 7.13 -19.29 -4.14
CA PHE A 120 8.42 -19.40 -4.83
C PHE A 120 9.57 -19.48 -3.81
N LEU A 121 9.60 -18.57 -2.82
CA LEU A 121 10.62 -18.55 -1.77
C LEU A 121 10.66 -19.87 -0.98
N LYS A 122 9.50 -20.42 -0.64
CA LYS A 122 9.40 -21.73 0.03
C LYS A 122 10.04 -22.86 -0.76
N LYS A 123 10.05 -22.78 -2.08
CA LYS A 123 10.72 -23.76 -2.94
C LYS A 123 12.24 -23.54 -3.08
N LYS A 124 12.70 -22.29 -2.87
CA LYS A 124 14.09 -21.89 -3.08
C LYS A 124 14.93 -21.91 -1.82
N ILE A 125 14.31 -21.65 -0.66
CA ILE A 125 14.98 -21.57 0.63
C ILE A 125 14.81 -22.91 1.35
N PRO A 126 15.88 -23.68 1.58
CA PRO A 126 15.77 -25.02 2.16
C PRO A 126 15.08 -25.03 3.54
N ASN A 127 15.40 -24.05 4.37
CA ASN A 127 14.88 -23.91 5.73
C ASN A 127 13.70 -22.94 5.84
N PHE A 128 12.92 -22.73 4.77
CA PHE A 128 11.85 -21.73 4.76
C PHE A 128 10.86 -21.91 5.90
N ASP A 129 10.46 -23.12 6.23
CA ASP A 129 9.45 -23.37 7.27
C ASP A 129 9.99 -23.11 8.69
N THR A 130 11.31 -23.26 8.92
CA THR A 130 11.96 -23.14 10.23
C THR A 130 12.77 -21.86 10.42
N CYS A 131 13.07 -21.11 9.35
CA CYS A 131 13.79 -19.86 9.46
C CYS A 131 12.94 -18.78 10.13
N TYR A 132 13.62 -17.85 10.79
CA TYR A 132 12.96 -16.66 11.35
C TYR A 132 12.63 -15.68 10.23
N LYS A 133 11.34 -15.40 10.04
CA LYS A 133 10.84 -14.59 8.93
C LYS A 133 10.36 -13.24 9.40
N VAL A 134 10.82 -12.21 8.73
CA VAL A 134 10.41 -10.81 8.94
C VAL A 134 9.86 -10.26 7.64
N ALA A 135 8.79 -9.49 7.72
CA ALA A 135 8.34 -8.68 6.59
C ALA A 135 8.59 -7.20 6.86
N ALA A 136 8.90 -6.45 5.83
CA ALA A 136 8.97 -4.99 5.88
C ALA A 136 8.35 -4.37 4.64
N GLY A 137 7.85 -3.13 4.76
CA GLY A 137 7.34 -2.38 3.63
C GLY A 137 7.01 -0.94 3.98
N HIS A 138 7.09 -0.07 2.97
CA HIS A 138 6.70 1.34 3.06
C HIS A 138 5.45 1.57 2.21
N SER A 139 4.54 2.44 2.66
CA SER A 139 3.33 2.82 1.91
C SER A 139 2.52 1.59 1.46
N LEU A 140 2.24 1.41 0.17
CA LEU A 140 1.62 0.22 -0.41
C LEU A 140 2.35 -1.08 -0.02
N GLY A 141 3.69 -1.07 0.05
CA GLY A 141 4.45 -2.25 0.48
C GLY A 141 4.14 -2.66 1.93
N GLY A 142 3.89 -1.68 2.80
CA GLY A 142 3.42 -1.93 4.16
C GLY A 142 2.02 -2.53 4.19
N HIS A 143 1.09 -2.01 3.37
CA HIS A 143 -0.24 -2.60 3.17
C HIS A 143 -0.16 -4.09 2.77
N LEU A 144 0.70 -4.41 1.80
CA LEU A 144 0.90 -5.80 1.37
C LEU A 144 1.49 -6.66 2.50
N ALA A 145 2.50 -6.15 3.23
CA ALA A 145 3.11 -6.87 4.34
C ALA A 145 2.10 -7.23 5.43
N ILE A 146 1.26 -6.27 5.85
CA ILE A 146 0.21 -6.50 6.84
C ILE A 146 -0.83 -7.47 6.30
N THR A 147 -1.36 -7.22 5.09
CA THR A 147 -2.43 -8.04 4.50
C THR A 147 -2.00 -9.49 4.32
N VAL A 148 -0.77 -9.70 3.84
CA VAL A 148 -0.19 -11.05 3.70
C VAL A 148 -0.06 -11.73 5.05
N GLU A 149 0.40 -11.02 6.09
CA GLU A 149 0.54 -11.60 7.43
C GLU A 149 -0.81 -12.00 8.01
N LEU A 150 -1.81 -11.13 7.97
CA LEU A 150 -3.16 -11.43 8.48
C LEU A 150 -3.77 -12.67 7.80
N LEU A 151 -3.50 -12.85 6.51
CA LEU A 151 -4.06 -13.95 5.70
C LEU A 151 -3.23 -15.24 5.74
N ARG A 152 -1.92 -15.17 5.95
CA ARG A 152 -1.01 -16.34 5.82
C ARG A 152 -0.26 -16.68 7.09
N LYS A 153 -0.16 -15.77 8.06
CA LYS A 153 0.54 -15.97 9.35
C LYS A 153 1.95 -16.54 9.15
N THR A 154 2.70 -15.87 8.26
CA THR A 154 3.99 -16.36 7.79
C THR A 154 5.15 -15.80 8.58
N PHE A 155 5.03 -14.56 9.06
CA PHE A 155 6.13 -13.79 9.62
C PHE A 155 6.09 -13.76 11.15
N GLN A 156 7.25 -13.84 11.81
CA GLN A 156 7.36 -13.64 13.25
C GLN A 156 7.37 -12.16 13.62
N ARG A 157 7.67 -11.26 12.66
CA ARG A 157 7.61 -9.81 12.82
C ARG A 157 7.23 -9.15 11.49
N VAL A 158 6.47 -8.08 11.58
CA VAL A 158 6.15 -7.21 10.45
C VAL A 158 6.46 -5.78 10.86
N TYR A 159 7.23 -5.07 10.02
CA TYR A 159 7.58 -3.68 10.23
C TYR A 159 7.11 -2.86 9.04
N THR A 160 6.30 -1.86 9.30
CA THR A 160 5.79 -1.00 8.23
C THR A 160 6.12 0.46 8.49
N TYR A 161 6.31 1.20 7.42
CA TYR A 161 6.71 2.60 7.47
C TYR A 161 5.72 3.42 6.66
N ASN A 162 5.04 4.37 7.30
CA ASN A 162 4.00 5.21 6.69
C ASN A 162 3.08 4.39 5.79
N THR A 163 2.48 3.35 6.36
CA THR A 163 1.74 2.34 5.60
C THR A 163 0.30 2.72 5.35
N ALA A 164 -0.22 2.36 4.17
CA ALA A 164 -1.64 2.24 3.98
C ALA A 164 -2.18 1.02 4.75
N LEU A 165 -3.31 1.19 5.42
CA LEU A 165 -3.92 0.14 6.24
C LEU A 165 -4.54 -0.98 5.37
N PRO A 166 -4.70 -2.19 5.91
CA PRO A 166 -5.38 -3.27 5.20
C PRO A 166 -6.84 -2.92 4.92
N GLN A 167 -7.34 -3.39 3.78
CA GLN A 167 -8.70 -3.14 3.30
C GLN A 167 -9.60 -4.37 3.55
N LEU A 168 -10.72 -4.13 4.21
CA LEU A 168 -11.67 -5.15 4.64
C LEU A 168 -12.22 -5.99 3.48
N LYS A 169 -12.57 -5.38 2.36
CA LYS A 169 -13.10 -6.10 1.19
C LYS A 169 -12.08 -7.13 0.68
N GLN A 170 -10.79 -6.78 0.67
CA GLN A 170 -9.73 -7.71 0.26
C GLN A 170 -9.62 -8.90 1.24
N LEU A 171 -9.69 -8.64 2.55
CA LEU A 171 -9.63 -9.71 3.54
C LEU A 171 -10.83 -10.67 3.42
N ARG A 172 -12.03 -10.15 3.21
CA ARG A 172 -13.24 -10.95 3.01
C ARG A 172 -13.11 -11.95 1.85
N LYS A 173 -12.41 -11.55 0.79
CA LYS A 173 -12.20 -12.42 -0.38
C LYS A 173 -11.38 -13.68 -0.03
N TYR A 174 -10.40 -13.56 0.86
CA TYR A 174 -9.47 -14.65 1.18
C TYR A 174 -9.78 -15.36 2.50
N ASP A 175 -10.19 -14.65 3.54
CA ASP A 175 -10.52 -15.22 4.84
C ASP A 175 -12.00 -15.57 4.93
N LYS A 176 -12.33 -16.77 4.45
CA LYS A 176 -13.72 -17.30 4.50
C LYS A 176 -14.25 -17.41 5.93
N ARG A 177 -13.37 -17.66 6.92
CA ARG A 177 -13.78 -17.76 8.32
C ARG A 177 -14.15 -16.40 8.89
N TYR A 178 -13.35 -15.39 8.58
CA TYR A 178 -13.65 -14.01 8.90
C TYR A 178 -14.97 -13.58 8.26
N ASN A 179 -15.11 -13.79 6.95
CA ASN A 179 -16.33 -13.42 6.23
C ASN A 179 -17.59 -14.07 6.84
N LYS A 180 -17.55 -15.38 7.14
CA LYS A 180 -18.67 -16.08 7.79
C LYS A 180 -19.00 -15.50 9.17
N LYS A 181 -17.99 -15.15 9.99
CA LYS A 181 -18.23 -14.53 11.30
C LYS A 181 -18.79 -13.11 11.17
N LEU A 182 -18.31 -12.36 10.20
CA LEU A 182 -18.79 -11.02 9.90
C LEU A 182 -20.27 -11.07 9.48
N GLU A 183 -20.62 -11.96 8.55
CA GLU A 183 -21.99 -12.15 8.11
C GLU A 183 -22.90 -12.53 9.30
N ALA A 184 -22.50 -13.48 10.14
CA ALA A 184 -23.26 -13.86 11.31
C ALA A 184 -23.46 -12.70 12.32
N TYR A 185 -22.47 -11.84 12.47
CA TYR A 185 -22.54 -10.68 13.37
C TYR A 185 -23.48 -9.59 12.83
N PHE A 186 -23.56 -9.43 11.50
CA PHE A 186 -24.34 -8.39 10.85
C PHE A 186 -25.64 -8.88 10.19
N LEU A 187 -25.94 -10.19 10.24
CA LEU A 187 -27.18 -10.77 9.68
C LEU A 187 -28.46 -10.16 10.28
N GLU A 188 -28.36 -9.53 11.42
CA GLU A 188 -29.55 -8.96 12.07
C GLU A 188 -29.68 -7.45 11.98
N LYS A 189 -28.66 -6.65 11.71
CA LYS A 189 -28.80 -5.18 11.66
C LYS A 189 -27.60 -4.46 11.01
N ASP A 190 -27.89 -3.66 9.99
CA ASP A 190 -27.14 -2.50 9.53
C ASP A 190 -25.64 -2.71 9.21
N LEU A 191 -25.36 -3.29 8.05
CA LEU A 191 -24.03 -3.23 7.39
C LEU A 191 -23.54 -1.79 7.16
N GLU A 192 -24.40 -0.79 7.33
CA GLU A 192 -24.13 0.64 7.10
C GLU A 192 -23.42 1.36 8.26
N LYS A 193 -23.23 0.74 9.42
CA LYS A 193 -22.49 1.40 10.52
C LYS A 193 -21.01 1.08 10.46
N THR A 194 -20.29 1.87 9.69
CA THR A 194 -18.84 1.79 9.42
C THR A 194 -18.00 1.54 10.67
N ASN A 195 -18.27 2.23 11.77
CA ASN A 195 -17.50 2.11 13.02
C ASN A 195 -17.62 0.71 13.67
N LYS A 196 -18.80 0.08 13.64
CA LYS A 196 -18.97 -1.28 14.19
C LYS A 196 -18.28 -2.34 13.36
N LEU A 197 -18.21 -2.14 12.06
CA LEU A 197 -17.54 -3.01 11.14
C LEU A 197 -16.02 -2.96 11.35
N GLN A 198 -15.48 -1.76 11.50
CA GLN A 198 -14.08 -1.54 11.82
C GLN A 198 -13.71 -2.17 13.16
N GLU A 199 -14.45 -1.89 14.23
CA GLU A 199 -14.23 -2.44 15.57
C GLU A 199 -14.29 -3.98 15.57
N PHE A 200 -15.27 -4.57 14.90
CA PHE A 200 -15.35 -6.03 14.76
C PHE A 200 -14.10 -6.60 14.09
N THR A 201 -13.64 -5.94 13.02
CA THR A 201 -12.49 -6.39 12.22
C THR A 201 -11.19 -6.30 13.02
N GLU A 202 -10.98 -5.19 13.70
CA GLU A 202 -9.83 -4.98 14.61
C GLU A 202 -9.80 -6.04 15.71
N ASN A 203 -10.91 -6.28 16.37
CA ASN A 203 -11.04 -7.32 17.42
C ASN A 203 -10.80 -8.72 16.87
N TYR A 204 -11.25 -9.02 15.65
CA TYR A 204 -11.05 -10.32 15.03
C TYR A 204 -9.58 -10.62 14.78
N TYR A 205 -8.82 -9.64 14.26
CA TYR A 205 -7.41 -9.80 13.92
C TYR A 205 -6.44 -9.43 15.05
N ALA A 206 -6.91 -8.85 16.16
CA ALA A 206 -6.05 -8.36 17.25
C ALA A 206 -5.03 -9.40 17.74
N LYS A 207 -5.44 -10.67 17.86
CA LYS A 207 -4.57 -11.76 18.31
C LYS A 207 -3.44 -12.07 17.32
N ASP A 208 -3.71 -11.92 16.05
CA ASP A 208 -2.79 -12.22 14.95
C ASP A 208 -1.90 -11.02 14.59
N ALA A 209 -2.15 -9.85 15.17
CA ALA A 209 -1.48 -8.61 14.83
C ALA A 209 -0.48 -8.10 15.89
N HIS A 210 -0.31 -8.80 17.01
CA HIS A 210 0.53 -8.33 18.13
C HIS A 210 2.02 -8.16 17.80
N HIS A 211 2.49 -8.77 16.71
CA HIS A 211 3.86 -8.73 16.21
C HIS A 211 4.03 -7.82 14.99
N ILE A 212 3.00 -7.04 14.67
CA ILE A 212 3.02 -6.00 13.63
C ILE A 212 3.35 -4.67 14.28
N TYR A 213 4.33 -3.96 13.72
CA TYR A 213 4.81 -2.65 14.19
C TYR A 213 4.70 -1.64 13.07
N ASN A 214 3.82 -0.65 13.24
CA ASN A 214 3.55 0.40 12.27
C ASN A 214 4.26 1.68 12.70
N TYR A 215 5.31 2.05 12.01
CA TYR A 215 6.03 3.29 12.21
C TYR A 215 5.38 4.38 11.36
N LEU A 216 4.66 5.27 12.01
CA LEU A 216 3.93 6.35 11.35
C LEU A 216 4.55 7.69 11.71
N ARG A 217 4.72 8.54 10.71
CA ARG A 217 5.04 9.93 10.95
C ARG A 217 3.74 10.70 11.11
N LYS A 218 3.65 11.49 12.17
CA LYS A 218 2.52 12.37 12.41
C LYS A 218 2.38 13.35 11.23
N ASN A 219 1.20 13.49 10.69
CA ASN A 219 0.88 14.27 9.50
C ASN A 219 1.48 13.71 8.19
N ASP A 220 1.70 12.40 8.11
CA ASP A 220 2.01 11.75 6.84
C ASP A 220 0.74 11.58 6.01
N PHE A 221 0.87 11.79 4.73
CA PHE A 221 -0.21 11.67 3.75
C PHE A 221 -0.88 10.30 3.66
N VAL A 222 -0.12 9.22 3.88
CA VAL A 222 -0.68 7.87 3.86
C VAL A 222 -1.74 7.70 4.95
N GLN A 223 -1.68 8.53 6.02
CA GLN A 223 -2.72 8.53 7.04
C GLN A 223 -4.09 8.97 6.51
N SER A 224 -4.13 9.85 5.50
CA SER A 224 -5.43 10.20 4.89
C SER A 224 -6.03 9.06 4.07
N LEU A 225 -5.22 8.20 3.45
CA LEU A 225 -5.73 6.95 2.85
C LEU A 225 -6.27 5.98 3.91
N ASN A 226 -5.78 6.08 5.14
CA ASN A 226 -6.24 5.27 6.25
C ASN A 226 -7.61 5.72 6.80
N MET A 227 -8.15 6.83 6.31
CA MET A 227 -9.51 7.29 6.59
C MET A 227 -10.54 6.74 5.58
N THR A 228 -10.11 5.97 4.57
CA THR A 228 -11.03 5.36 3.60
C THR A 228 -11.95 4.33 4.26
N VAL A 229 -13.18 4.27 3.79
CA VAL A 229 -14.16 3.29 4.26
C VAL A 229 -13.63 1.87 4.04
N GLY A 230 -13.61 1.09 5.11
CA GLY A 230 -13.17 -0.31 5.07
C GLY A 230 -11.71 -0.54 5.40
N THR A 231 -10.92 0.50 5.67
CA THR A 231 -9.59 0.34 6.29
C THR A 231 -9.72 0.20 7.81
N PHE A 232 -8.75 -0.44 8.44
CA PHE A 232 -8.77 -0.65 9.89
C PHE A 232 -7.35 -0.78 10.46
N ASN A 233 -7.19 -0.39 11.72
CA ASN A 233 -5.91 -0.45 12.41
C ASN A 233 -5.59 -1.85 12.92
N VAL A 234 -4.34 -2.27 12.77
CA VAL A 234 -3.83 -3.53 13.33
C VAL A 234 -2.39 -3.36 13.79
N GLY A 235 -2.04 -4.07 14.86
CA GLY A 235 -0.69 -4.05 15.42
C GLY A 235 -0.43 -2.85 16.32
N LYS A 236 0.84 -2.59 16.57
CA LYS A 236 1.31 -1.48 17.42
C LYS A 236 1.71 -0.31 16.53
N THR A 237 1.12 0.84 16.77
CA THR A 237 1.50 2.09 16.11
C THR A 237 2.56 2.81 16.95
N ILE A 238 3.65 3.22 16.30
CA ILE A 238 4.73 4.03 16.85
C ILE A 238 4.78 5.32 16.05
N GLU A 239 4.37 6.42 16.69
CA GLU A 239 4.30 7.71 16.03
C GLU A 239 5.60 8.50 16.18
N PHE A 240 6.06 9.08 15.09
CA PHE A 240 7.18 10.03 15.07
C PHE A 240 6.66 11.45 14.86
N PRO A 241 7.34 12.46 15.46
CA PRO A 241 6.98 13.85 15.22
C PRO A 241 7.18 14.23 13.75
N PRO A 242 6.44 15.24 13.24
CA PRO A 242 6.62 15.74 11.89
C PRO A 242 8.01 16.37 11.71
N VAL A 243 8.67 16.14 10.58
CA VAL A 243 10.04 16.67 10.31
C VAL A 243 10.03 18.16 9.99
N LEU A 244 8.97 18.66 9.38
CA LEU A 244 8.90 20.06 8.94
C LEU A 244 7.63 20.73 9.47
N LYS A 245 7.80 21.93 10.05
CA LYS A 245 6.68 22.79 10.47
C LYS A 245 5.87 23.38 9.30
N THR A 246 6.31 23.16 8.08
CA THR A 246 5.73 23.73 6.86
C THR A 246 4.83 22.76 6.09
N PHE A 247 4.62 21.55 6.59
CA PHE A 247 3.70 20.61 5.95
C PHE A 247 2.25 20.96 6.29
N VAL A 248 1.44 21.07 5.26
CA VAL A 248 -0.01 21.12 5.36
C VAL A 248 -0.50 19.80 5.98
N PRO A 249 -1.34 19.82 7.01
CA PRO A 249 -1.87 18.62 7.64
C PRO A 249 -2.56 17.71 6.62
N PRO A 250 -2.53 16.37 6.79
CA PRO A 250 -3.22 15.45 5.90
C PRO A 250 -4.70 15.74 5.70
N GLU A 251 -5.38 16.17 6.74
CA GLU A 251 -6.79 16.61 6.73
C GLU A 251 -7.06 17.77 5.78
N ASP A 252 -6.03 18.58 5.44
CA ASP A 252 -6.15 19.69 4.50
C ASP A 252 -5.97 19.24 3.02
N PHE A 253 -5.47 18.02 2.80
CA PHE A 253 -5.28 17.48 1.45
C PHE A 253 -6.41 16.54 1.02
N LEU A 254 -6.79 15.62 1.90
CA LEU A 254 -7.86 14.67 1.65
C LEU A 254 -8.81 14.68 2.83
N THR A 255 -9.95 15.27 2.64
CA THR A 255 -11.04 15.21 3.59
C THR A 255 -11.75 13.85 3.50
N GLU A 256 -12.58 13.52 4.49
CA GLU A 256 -13.42 12.32 4.43
C GLU A 256 -14.32 12.33 3.17
N GLU A 257 -14.82 13.50 2.77
CA GLU A 257 -15.59 13.68 1.54
C GLU A 257 -14.73 13.42 0.28
N ASP A 258 -13.48 13.91 0.24
CA ASP A 258 -12.56 13.66 -0.87
C ASP A 258 -12.28 12.15 -1.01
N THR A 259 -12.10 11.48 0.12
CA THR A 259 -11.84 10.03 0.18
C THR A 259 -13.02 9.22 -0.34
N TYR A 260 -14.23 9.57 0.09
CA TYR A 260 -15.46 8.93 -0.40
C TYR A 260 -15.65 9.13 -1.91
N GLU A 261 -15.37 10.34 -2.40
CA GLU A 261 -15.47 10.65 -3.84
C GLU A 261 -14.40 9.90 -4.64
N LEU A 262 -13.18 9.75 -4.11
CA LEU A 262 -12.14 8.94 -4.74
C LEU A 262 -12.54 7.46 -4.82
N ASP A 263 -13.09 6.89 -3.73
CA ASP A 263 -13.59 5.48 -3.73
C ASP A 263 -14.63 5.28 -4.86
N ARG A 264 -15.55 6.21 -5.00
CA ARG A 264 -16.56 6.21 -6.07
C ARG A 264 -15.92 6.26 -7.45
N ILE A 265 -15.07 7.28 -7.70
CA ILE A 265 -14.45 7.52 -9.02
C ILE A 265 -13.62 6.31 -9.46
N PHE A 266 -12.80 5.79 -8.57
CA PHE A 266 -11.92 4.69 -8.94
C PHE A 266 -12.61 3.33 -8.97
N GLY A 267 -13.64 3.13 -8.16
CA GLY A 267 -14.53 1.99 -8.28
C GLY A 267 -15.24 1.97 -9.64
N ASP A 268 -15.81 3.11 -10.04
CA ASP A 268 -16.48 3.25 -11.34
C ASP A 268 -15.50 3.07 -12.50
N PHE A 269 -14.30 3.66 -12.41
CA PHE A 269 -13.26 3.49 -13.42
C PHE A 269 -12.79 2.03 -13.53
N TYR A 270 -12.57 1.36 -12.41
CA TYR A 270 -12.18 -0.04 -12.40
C TYR A 270 -13.23 -0.94 -13.09
N ASN A 271 -14.49 -0.75 -12.74
CA ASN A 271 -15.59 -1.49 -13.37
C ASN A 271 -15.62 -1.25 -14.89
N ARG A 272 -15.44 -0.01 -15.33
CA ARG A 272 -15.34 0.35 -16.75
C ARG A 272 -14.18 -0.33 -17.45
N LEU A 273 -13.03 -0.46 -16.80
CA LEU A 273 -11.89 -1.20 -17.35
C LEU A 273 -12.19 -2.69 -17.49
N LEU A 274 -12.84 -3.31 -16.48
CA LEU A 274 -13.25 -4.72 -16.53
C LEU A 274 -14.25 -4.96 -17.68
N GLU A 275 -15.23 -4.08 -17.87
CA GLU A 275 -16.19 -4.13 -18.98
C GLU A 275 -15.50 -4.05 -20.34
N LYS A 276 -14.39 -3.32 -20.45
CA LYS A 276 -13.55 -3.24 -21.67
C LYS A 276 -12.55 -4.40 -21.81
N GLY A 277 -12.60 -5.39 -20.91
CA GLY A 277 -11.73 -6.56 -20.95
C GLY A 277 -10.32 -6.34 -20.45
N PHE A 278 -10.04 -5.23 -19.77
CA PHE A 278 -8.77 -5.07 -19.07
C PHE A 278 -8.74 -5.95 -17.82
N THR A 279 -7.63 -6.62 -17.59
CA THR A 279 -7.39 -7.39 -16.37
C THR A 279 -6.17 -6.84 -15.63
N PRO A 280 -6.05 -7.04 -14.31
CA PRO A 280 -4.89 -6.58 -13.55
C PRO A 280 -3.54 -7.01 -14.13
N ASP A 281 -3.46 -8.19 -14.73
CA ASP A 281 -2.23 -8.72 -15.34
C ASP A 281 -1.82 -7.99 -16.63
N LEU A 282 -2.76 -7.29 -17.27
CA LEU A 282 -2.51 -6.52 -18.48
C LEU A 282 -2.16 -5.05 -18.21
N VAL A 283 -2.27 -4.58 -16.97
CA VAL A 283 -2.10 -3.16 -16.63
C VAL A 283 -0.77 -2.64 -17.13
N LYS A 284 0.32 -3.36 -16.90
CA LYS A 284 1.67 -2.92 -17.30
C LYS A 284 1.90 -2.95 -18.82
N GLU A 285 1.28 -3.89 -19.52
CA GLU A 285 1.37 -4.00 -20.99
C GLU A 285 0.51 -2.94 -21.69
N LYS A 286 -0.56 -2.49 -21.01
CA LYS A 286 -1.56 -1.54 -21.54
C LYS A 286 -1.59 -0.20 -20.81
N GLU A 287 -0.49 0.15 -20.16
CA GLU A 287 -0.37 1.33 -19.29
C GLU A 287 -0.86 2.62 -20.00
N LYS A 288 -0.44 2.84 -21.24
CA LYS A 288 -0.86 4.00 -22.01
C LYS A 288 -2.35 4.00 -22.33
N GLU A 289 -2.90 2.84 -22.74
CA GLU A 289 -4.34 2.72 -23.04
C GLU A 289 -5.18 2.98 -21.79
N ILE A 290 -4.72 2.51 -20.61
CA ILE A 290 -5.40 2.73 -19.32
C ILE A 290 -5.31 4.20 -18.92
N ALA A 291 -4.17 4.85 -19.11
CA ALA A 291 -4.01 6.28 -18.84
C ALA A 291 -4.93 7.13 -19.73
N ASP A 292 -4.98 6.84 -21.02
CA ASP A 292 -5.85 7.54 -21.96
C ASP A 292 -7.34 7.32 -21.62
N GLU A 293 -7.70 6.10 -21.18
CA GLU A 293 -9.05 5.78 -20.73
C GLU A 293 -9.41 6.51 -19.44
N PHE A 294 -8.46 6.62 -18.48
CA PHE A 294 -8.69 7.37 -17.25
C PHE A 294 -8.92 8.85 -17.50
N VAL A 295 -8.13 9.46 -18.37
CA VAL A 295 -8.33 10.85 -18.79
C VAL A 295 -9.70 11.02 -19.44
N THR A 296 -10.09 10.10 -20.32
CA THR A 296 -11.40 10.12 -20.98
C THR A 296 -12.54 9.99 -19.97
N PHE A 297 -12.39 9.09 -19.00
CA PHE A 297 -13.34 8.90 -17.91
C PHE A 297 -13.47 10.17 -17.05
N LEU A 298 -12.35 10.78 -16.62
CA LEU A 298 -12.37 12.02 -15.83
C LEU A 298 -13.00 13.18 -16.60
N ILE A 299 -12.72 13.28 -17.91
CA ILE A 299 -13.37 14.29 -18.75
C ILE A 299 -14.89 14.09 -18.74
N SER A 300 -15.39 12.85 -18.84
CA SER A 300 -16.82 12.58 -18.80
C SER A 300 -17.44 12.91 -17.43
N GLU A 301 -16.74 12.62 -16.32
CA GLU A 301 -17.22 12.93 -14.96
C GLU A 301 -17.23 14.43 -14.63
N ILE A 302 -16.34 15.22 -15.25
CA ILE A 302 -16.18 16.66 -14.96
C ILE A 302 -16.83 17.53 -16.03
N LYS A 303 -16.51 17.28 -17.30
CA LYS A 303 -16.91 18.16 -18.43
C LYS A 303 -18.37 17.97 -18.80
N ASP A 304 -18.83 16.73 -18.89
CA ASP A 304 -20.18 16.43 -19.37
C ASP A 304 -21.27 16.96 -18.43
N PRO A 305 -21.16 16.83 -17.09
CA PRO A 305 -22.08 17.49 -16.18
C PRO A 305 -22.11 19.02 -16.33
N ILE A 306 -20.95 19.67 -16.50
CA ILE A 306 -20.84 21.12 -16.67
C ILE A 306 -21.42 21.55 -18.01
N GLN A 307 -21.12 20.83 -19.08
CA GLN A 307 -21.58 21.17 -20.45
C GLN A 307 -23.09 20.98 -20.62
N ASN A 308 -23.64 19.92 -20.03
CA ASN A 308 -25.08 19.67 -19.99
C ASN A 308 -25.82 20.78 -19.23
N GLN A 309 -25.19 21.36 -18.22
CA GLN A 309 -25.71 22.47 -17.47
C GLN A 309 -25.71 23.78 -18.26
N VAL A 310 -24.61 24.08 -18.97
CA VAL A 310 -24.53 25.27 -19.82
C VAL A 310 -25.60 25.22 -20.93
N THR A 311 -25.89 24.01 -21.43
CA THR A 311 -26.98 23.81 -22.41
C THR A 311 -28.36 23.87 -21.76
N SER A 312 -28.52 23.45 -20.48
CA SER A 312 -29.80 23.53 -19.77
C SER A 312 -30.10 24.93 -19.24
N LEU A 313 -29.08 25.74 -18.93
CA LEU A 313 -29.24 27.17 -18.64
C LEU A 313 -29.88 27.95 -19.80
N ARG A 314 -29.76 27.45 -21.04
CA ARG A 314 -30.51 27.98 -22.18
C ARG A 314 -31.98 27.54 -22.19
N ARG A 315 -32.38 26.52 -21.39
CA ARG A 315 -33.76 26.02 -21.23
C ARG A 315 -34.22 26.11 -19.78
N TRP A 316 -34.37 27.20 -19.20
CA TRP A 316 -34.93 27.60 -17.91
C TRP A 316 -35.75 26.53 -17.10
N THR A 317 -35.32 25.32 -16.95
CA THR A 317 -36.03 24.29 -16.16
C THR A 317 -35.05 23.48 -15.34
N ASN A 318 -35.18 23.56 -14.04
CA ASN A 318 -34.49 22.85 -12.94
C ASN A 318 -33.16 23.44 -12.46
N LYS A 319 -33.27 24.51 -11.65
CA LYS A 319 -32.14 25.13 -10.95
C LYS A 319 -31.46 24.22 -9.90
N GLU A 320 -32.18 23.25 -9.31
CA GLU A 320 -31.68 22.40 -8.23
C GLU A 320 -30.81 21.24 -8.75
N GLU A 321 -31.25 20.55 -9.79
CA GLU A 321 -30.54 19.42 -10.40
C GLU A 321 -29.22 19.87 -11.04
N GLY A 322 -29.20 21.08 -11.55
CA GLY A 322 -28.04 21.69 -12.13
C GLY A 322 -26.94 22.05 -11.13
N ASN A 323 -27.32 22.54 -9.96
CA ASN A 323 -26.38 22.84 -8.90
C ASN A 323 -25.69 21.56 -8.34
N GLU A 324 -26.39 20.44 -8.27
CA GLU A 324 -25.79 19.19 -7.78
C GLU A 324 -24.77 18.61 -8.76
N ASN A 325 -25.02 18.68 -10.06
CA ASN A 325 -24.06 18.21 -11.06
C ASN A 325 -22.77 19.05 -11.09
N ILE A 326 -22.86 20.37 -10.90
CA ILE A 326 -21.69 21.24 -10.76
C ILE A 326 -20.94 20.94 -9.46
N LYS A 327 -21.64 20.75 -8.37
CA LYS A 327 -21.02 20.38 -7.09
C LYS A 327 -20.33 19.02 -7.17
N LYS A 328 -20.95 18.03 -7.84
CA LYS A 328 -20.35 16.73 -8.09
C LYS A 328 -19.05 16.87 -8.89
N ALA A 329 -19.09 17.57 -10.03
CA ALA A 329 -17.90 17.79 -10.87
C ALA A 329 -16.78 18.54 -10.12
N TYR A 330 -17.14 19.51 -9.26
CA TYR A 330 -16.17 20.21 -8.42
C TYR A 330 -15.55 19.28 -7.36
N ARG A 331 -16.36 18.47 -6.68
CA ARG A 331 -15.85 17.47 -5.70
C ARG A 331 -14.90 16.49 -6.36
N THR A 332 -15.28 15.91 -7.50
CA THR A 332 -14.44 15.03 -8.30
C THR A 332 -13.10 15.67 -8.63
N PHE A 333 -13.13 16.89 -9.19
CA PHE A 333 -11.91 17.61 -9.52
C PHE A 333 -11.02 17.87 -8.29
N LYS A 334 -11.62 18.36 -7.19
CA LYS A 334 -10.92 18.64 -5.94
C LYS A 334 -10.26 17.39 -5.37
N ALA A 335 -11.00 16.28 -5.27
CA ALA A 335 -10.49 15.02 -4.72
C ALA A 335 -9.32 14.47 -5.55
N VAL A 336 -9.44 14.45 -6.89
CA VAL A 336 -8.36 14.01 -7.78
C VAL A 336 -7.14 14.92 -7.67
N TYR A 337 -7.34 16.24 -7.63
CA TYR A 337 -6.25 17.21 -7.50
C TYR A 337 -5.50 17.04 -6.17
N ASN A 338 -6.23 16.95 -5.07
CA ASN A 338 -5.65 16.73 -3.75
C ASN A 338 -4.86 15.41 -3.69
N TYR A 339 -5.38 14.37 -4.33
CA TYR A 339 -4.67 13.10 -4.42
C TYR A 339 -3.39 13.18 -5.27
N MET A 340 -3.39 13.94 -6.35
CA MET A 340 -2.18 14.18 -7.16
C MET A 340 -1.11 14.93 -6.36
N LEU A 341 -1.52 15.92 -5.56
CA LEU A 341 -0.61 16.60 -4.64
C LEU A 341 -0.03 15.64 -3.60
N TYR A 342 -0.87 14.78 -3.04
CA TYR A 342 -0.46 13.71 -2.14
C TYR A 342 0.66 12.86 -2.70
N LEU A 343 0.49 12.34 -3.90
CA LEU A 343 1.48 11.46 -4.52
C LEU A 343 2.80 12.17 -4.83
N ALA A 344 2.73 13.43 -5.26
CA ALA A 344 3.92 14.22 -5.51
C ALA A 344 4.79 14.43 -4.26
N HIS A 345 4.18 14.43 -3.06
CA HIS A 345 4.88 14.65 -1.79
C HIS A 345 5.30 13.35 -1.09
N SER A 346 4.63 12.23 -1.33
CA SER A 346 4.90 10.97 -0.62
C SER A 346 6.31 10.40 -0.84
N GLY A 347 6.92 10.65 -2.01
CA GLY A 347 8.30 10.23 -2.32
C GLY A 347 9.38 10.98 -1.53
N ILE A 348 9.11 12.22 -1.14
CA ILE A 348 10.08 13.10 -0.46
C ILE A 348 10.24 12.69 1.01
N ILE A 349 9.18 12.24 1.64
CA ILE A 349 9.11 12.01 3.09
C ILE A 349 9.97 10.84 3.56
N LEU A 350 10.05 9.75 2.79
CA LEU A 350 10.84 8.58 3.19
C LEU A 350 12.35 8.87 3.18
N GLU A 351 12.81 9.68 2.23
CA GLU A 351 14.22 10.13 2.16
C GLU A 351 14.60 10.95 3.40
N ASP A 352 13.69 11.81 3.86
CA ASP A 352 13.86 12.60 5.07
C ASP A 352 13.86 11.73 6.34
N VAL A 353 13.05 10.68 6.44
CA VAL A 353 13.04 9.74 7.59
C VAL A 353 14.38 9.02 7.72
N ILE A 354 15.00 8.67 6.59
CA ILE A 354 16.25 7.91 6.58
C ILE A 354 17.45 8.82 6.90
N ASN A 355 17.40 10.08 6.50
CA ASN A 355 18.53 11.00 6.58
C ASN A 355 18.54 11.89 7.84
N ASN A 356 17.47 11.95 8.61
CA ASN A 356 17.35 12.83 9.77
C ASN A 356 17.71 12.19 11.11
N GLU A 357 18.00 13.07 12.10
CA GLU A 357 18.34 12.70 13.50
C GLU A 357 17.27 11.83 14.18
N ASP A 358 16.03 11.86 13.70
CA ASP A 358 14.93 11.01 14.19
C ASP A 358 15.15 9.53 13.87
N GLY A 359 15.83 9.21 12.77
CA GLY A 359 16.32 7.85 12.49
C GLY A 359 17.35 7.38 13.52
N LYS A 360 18.15 8.31 14.08
CA LYS A 360 19.10 8.02 15.14
C LYS A 360 18.43 7.89 16.51
N ARG A 361 17.36 8.64 16.79
CA ARG A 361 16.55 8.49 18.01
C ARG A 361 15.79 7.16 18.06
N ALA A 362 15.31 6.67 16.92
CA ALA A 362 14.71 5.33 16.85
C ALA A 362 15.72 4.24 17.25
N GLN A 363 17.01 4.42 16.95
CA GLN A 363 18.07 3.50 17.40
C GLN A 363 18.27 3.49 18.93
N SER A 364 18.05 4.61 19.60
CA SER A 364 18.26 4.73 21.06
C SER A 364 17.08 4.23 21.90
N MET A 365 15.95 3.92 21.27
CA MET A 365 14.74 3.41 21.93
C MET A 365 14.61 1.87 21.88
N PHE A 366 15.57 1.19 21.24
CA PHE A 366 15.67 -0.27 21.14
C PHE A 366 17.05 -0.77 21.57
#